data_f825bfac0c067427fd0043e992ca2efc
#
_entry.id   f825bfac0c067427fd0043e992ca2efc
#
_cell.length_a   1.000
_cell.length_b   1.000
_cell.length_c   1.000
_cell.angle_alpha   90.00
_cell.angle_beta   90.00
_cell.angle_gamma   90.00
#
_symmetry.space_group_name_H-M   'P 1'
#
loop_
_entity.id
_entity.type
_entity.pdbx_description
1 polymer ?
#
loop_
_entity_poly.entity_id
_entity_poly.type
_entity_poly.pdbx_seq_one_letter_code
_entity_poly.pdbx_strand_id
1 'polypeptide(L)'
;MGKPEPKESPPSPTQPTQNRNRLAAVVRGRIEKPIRVVLYATDGLGKSTFASRAPSPIFIGAEDGTAQLDVARMPNVSTWRDIIESVDELTSTENEFKTIVLDTADWAEPMCWAAVCKAGGKTDIEAFGFGKGYTAALEQWRLLLSRFEHARNERSMNIIVLAHS
;
A
#
# COMPACT_ATOMS: atom_id res chain seq x y z
N MET A 1 -34.40 5.36 65.92
CA MET A 1 -34.05 5.81 64.59
C MET A 1 -32.79 5.05 64.16
N GLY A 2 -32.97 3.93 63.46
CA GLY A 2 -31.86 3.10 62.95
C GLY A 2 -31.34 3.66 61.64
N LYS A 3 -30.03 3.79 61.49
CA LYS A 3 -29.37 4.12 60.23
C LYS A 3 -29.49 2.93 59.27
N PRO A 4 -29.77 3.11 58.00
CA PRO A 4 -29.75 2.03 57.03
C PRO A 4 -28.29 1.66 56.69
N GLU A 5 -27.98 0.36 56.67
CA GLU A 5 -26.73 -0.21 56.21
C GLU A 5 -26.54 -0.02 54.68
N PRO A 6 -25.30 0.20 54.24
CA PRO A 6 -25.02 0.29 52.80
C PRO A 6 -25.16 -1.10 52.14
N LYS A 7 -25.96 -1.18 51.09
CA LYS A 7 -26.08 -2.37 50.26
C LYS A 7 -24.76 -2.56 49.47
N GLU A 8 -24.07 -3.67 49.69
CA GLU A 8 -22.94 -4.11 48.88
C GLU A 8 -23.39 -4.33 47.45
N SER A 9 -22.67 -3.72 46.53
CA SER A 9 -22.84 -3.93 45.08
C SER A 9 -22.40 -5.36 44.72
N PRO A 10 -23.08 -6.05 43.80
CA PRO A 10 -22.68 -7.39 43.39
C PRO A 10 -21.29 -7.34 42.68
N PRO A 11 -20.44 -8.36 42.86
CA PRO A 11 -19.12 -8.41 42.23
C PRO A 11 -19.27 -8.46 40.71
N SER A 12 -18.48 -7.61 40.01
CA SER A 12 -18.40 -7.58 38.58
C SER A 12 -17.99 -8.96 38.03
N PRO A 13 -18.57 -9.43 36.93
CA PRO A 13 -18.23 -10.72 36.35
C PRO A 13 -16.74 -10.73 35.95
N THR A 14 -15.98 -11.63 36.53
CA THR A 14 -14.59 -11.90 36.25
C THR A 14 -14.54 -12.42 34.79
N GLN A 15 -14.03 -11.64 33.88
CA GLN A 15 -13.77 -12.10 32.50
C GLN A 15 -12.78 -13.26 32.55
N PRO A 16 -13.03 -14.37 31.83
CA PRO A 16 -12.10 -15.48 31.77
C PRO A 16 -10.80 -14.99 31.10
N THR A 17 -9.69 -15.01 31.81
CA THR A 17 -8.35 -14.84 31.29
C THR A 17 -8.12 -15.98 30.28
N GLN A 18 -8.34 -15.70 29.00
CA GLN A 18 -7.92 -16.62 27.93
C GLN A 18 -6.40 -16.74 28.01
N ASN A 19 -5.94 -17.83 28.55
CA ASN A 19 -4.54 -18.23 28.48
C ASN A 19 -4.19 -18.48 27.02
N ARG A 20 -3.75 -17.41 26.32
CA ARG A 20 -3.37 -17.45 24.89
C ARG A 20 -2.01 -18.12 24.80
N ASN A 21 -1.98 -19.44 24.82
CA ASN A 21 -0.78 -20.20 24.50
C ASN A 21 -0.46 -20.03 22.99
N ARG A 22 0.19 -18.92 22.67
CA ARG A 22 0.56 -18.58 21.27
C ARG A 22 1.54 -19.61 20.69
N LEU A 23 2.32 -20.28 21.53
CA LEU A 23 3.25 -21.31 21.08
C LEU A 23 2.54 -22.56 20.55
N ALA A 24 1.38 -22.89 21.10
CA ALA A 24 0.57 -24.00 20.59
C ALA A 24 -0.06 -23.71 19.22
N ALA A 25 -0.16 -22.43 18.84
CA ALA A 25 -0.68 -21.99 17.54
C ALA A 25 0.43 -21.74 16.49
N VAL A 26 1.68 -22.11 16.78
CA VAL A 26 2.78 -21.96 15.82
C VAL A 26 2.59 -22.90 14.64
N VAL A 27 2.43 -22.33 13.47
CA VAL A 27 2.35 -23.04 12.18
C VAL A 27 3.76 -23.15 11.60
N ARG A 28 4.14 -24.35 11.17
CA ARG A 28 5.41 -24.62 10.47
C ARG A 28 5.13 -24.98 9.03
N GLY A 29 6.04 -24.59 8.15
CA GLY A 29 5.96 -24.88 6.73
C GLY A 29 5.90 -23.64 5.86
N ARG A 30 5.90 -23.83 4.54
CA ARG A 30 5.78 -22.76 3.57
C ARG A 30 4.31 -22.32 3.46
N ILE A 31 4.06 -21.04 3.64
CA ILE A 31 2.75 -20.46 3.41
C ILE A 31 2.81 -19.75 2.06
N GLU A 32 2.02 -20.22 1.10
CA GLU A 32 1.88 -19.54 -0.19
C GLU A 32 1.02 -18.30 -0.02
N LYS A 33 1.64 -17.14 -0.15
CA LYS A 33 0.98 -15.84 -0.14
C LYS A 33 1.50 -15.00 -1.29
N PRO A 34 0.68 -14.07 -1.82
CA PRO A 34 1.13 -13.10 -2.80
C PRO A 34 2.36 -12.35 -2.28
N ILE A 35 3.32 -12.14 -3.15
CA ILE A 35 4.60 -11.50 -2.79
C ILE A 35 4.48 -9.97 -2.82
N ARG A 36 5.37 -9.31 -2.07
CA ARG A 36 5.70 -7.88 -2.22
C ARG A 36 7.18 -7.78 -2.52
N VAL A 37 7.50 -7.06 -3.57
CA VAL A 37 8.88 -6.84 -4.01
C VAL A 37 9.06 -5.36 -4.30
N VAL A 38 10.15 -4.79 -3.79
CA VAL A 38 10.70 -3.53 -4.29
C VAL A 38 11.96 -3.91 -5.07
N LEU A 39 11.98 -3.60 -6.36
CA LEU A 39 13.13 -3.81 -7.22
C LEU A 39 13.82 -2.47 -7.46
N TYR A 40 14.96 -2.30 -6.84
CA TYR A 40 15.75 -1.09 -6.86
C TYR A 40 17.05 -1.32 -7.65
N ALA A 41 17.25 -0.56 -8.72
CA ALA A 41 18.43 -0.68 -9.58
C ALA A 41 18.56 0.55 -10.51
N THR A 42 19.73 0.72 -11.10
CA THR A 42 19.99 1.74 -12.12
C THR A 42 19.11 1.53 -13.36
N ASP A 43 19.03 2.56 -14.20
CA ASP A 43 18.35 2.48 -15.47
C ASP A 43 18.96 1.44 -16.41
N GLY A 44 18.14 0.88 -17.29
CA GLY A 44 18.58 -0.07 -18.31
C GLY A 44 18.83 -1.49 -17.80
N LEU A 45 18.76 -1.79 -16.50
CA LEU A 45 18.98 -3.14 -15.96
C LEU A 45 17.79 -4.09 -16.14
N GLY A 46 16.72 -3.66 -16.83
CA GLY A 46 15.61 -4.56 -17.15
C GLY A 46 14.59 -4.73 -16.02
N LYS A 47 14.41 -3.75 -15.13
CA LYS A 47 13.41 -3.77 -14.05
C LYS A 47 12.00 -4.06 -14.58
N SER A 48 11.56 -3.28 -15.58
CA SER A 48 10.23 -3.43 -16.21
C SER A 48 10.12 -4.77 -16.95
N THR A 49 11.20 -5.23 -17.60
CA THR A 49 11.26 -6.56 -18.22
C THR A 49 11.13 -7.69 -17.17
N PHE A 50 11.72 -7.53 -16.00
CA PHE A 50 11.52 -8.48 -14.89
C PHE A 50 10.07 -8.49 -14.45
N ALA A 51 9.47 -7.31 -14.21
CA ALA A 51 8.10 -7.18 -13.77
C ALA A 51 7.09 -7.69 -14.82
N SER A 52 7.38 -7.55 -16.13
CA SER A 52 6.51 -8.05 -17.20
C SER A 52 6.37 -9.57 -17.24
N ARG A 53 7.29 -10.30 -16.60
CA ARG A 53 7.25 -11.77 -16.49
C ARG A 53 6.52 -12.27 -15.25
N ALA A 54 5.99 -11.36 -14.43
CA ALA A 54 5.14 -11.75 -13.30
C ALA A 54 3.79 -12.32 -13.79
N PRO A 55 3.06 -13.08 -12.98
CA PRO A 55 1.74 -13.59 -13.34
C PRO A 55 0.75 -12.47 -13.67
N SER A 56 0.20 -12.44 -14.87
CA SER A 56 -0.81 -11.48 -15.37
C SER A 56 -0.59 -10.06 -14.84
N PRO A 57 0.53 -9.39 -15.20
CA PRO A 57 0.88 -8.09 -14.66
C PRO A 57 0.05 -6.97 -15.27
N ILE A 58 -0.32 -5.98 -14.45
CA ILE A 58 -0.83 -4.69 -14.90
C ILE A 58 0.07 -3.58 -14.34
N PHE A 59 0.48 -2.67 -15.21
CA PHE A 59 1.38 -1.56 -14.87
C PHE A 59 0.57 -0.31 -14.55
N ILE A 60 0.89 0.32 -13.44
CA ILE A 60 0.39 1.64 -13.03
C ILE A 60 1.53 2.63 -13.19
N GLY A 61 1.32 3.67 -14.00
CA GLY A 61 2.38 4.53 -14.47
C GLY A 61 3.26 3.74 -15.44
N ALA A 62 3.53 4.28 -16.55
CA ALA A 62 4.44 3.67 -17.50
C ALA A 62 5.32 4.78 -18.01
N GLU A 63 6.57 4.78 -17.59
CA GLU A 63 7.59 5.49 -18.33
C GLU A 63 7.65 4.92 -19.76
N ASP A 64 8.12 5.72 -20.72
CA ASP A 64 8.26 5.32 -22.12
C ASP A 64 9.01 3.99 -22.32
N GLY A 65 9.82 3.58 -21.35
CA GLY A 65 10.57 2.32 -21.35
C GLY A 65 9.70 1.05 -21.41
N THR A 66 8.41 1.12 -21.08
CA THR A 66 7.50 -0.03 -21.20
C THR A 66 6.84 -0.15 -22.57
N ALA A 67 6.95 0.86 -23.45
CA ALA A 67 6.31 0.86 -24.77
C ALA A 67 6.70 -0.34 -25.65
N GLN A 68 7.89 -0.93 -25.41
CA GLN A 68 8.38 -2.12 -26.12
C GLN A 68 7.96 -3.45 -25.47
N LEU A 69 7.27 -3.41 -24.33
CA LEU A 69 6.83 -4.61 -23.62
C LEU A 69 5.36 -4.90 -23.94
N ASP A 70 5.04 -6.15 -24.17
CA ASP A 70 3.65 -6.60 -24.28
C ASP A 70 3.06 -6.80 -22.88
N VAL A 71 2.49 -5.73 -22.32
CA VAL A 71 1.92 -5.70 -20.96
C VAL A 71 0.66 -4.85 -20.90
N ALA A 72 -0.24 -5.19 -20.00
CA ALA A 72 -1.39 -4.35 -19.67
C ALA A 72 -0.96 -3.12 -18.86
N ARG A 73 -1.62 -1.99 -19.13
CA ARG A 73 -1.34 -0.70 -18.48
C ARG A 73 -2.63 -0.04 -18.03
N MET A 74 -2.63 0.56 -16.84
CA MET A 74 -3.72 1.44 -16.44
C MET A 74 -3.71 2.71 -17.30
N PRO A 75 -4.84 3.07 -17.90
CA PRO A 75 -4.93 4.26 -18.75
C PRO A 75 -4.96 5.54 -17.91
N ASN A 76 -4.50 6.66 -18.51
CA ASN A 76 -4.71 8.03 -18.01
C ASN A 76 -4.18 8.30 -16.59
N VAL A 77 -3.13 7.62 -16.17
CA VAL A 77 -2.49 7.87 -14.87
C VAL A 77 -1.56 9.08 -15.00
N SER A 78 -1.95 10.20 -14.43
CA SER A 78 -1.22 11.49 -14.52
C SER A 78 -1.07 12.20 -13.18
N THR A 79 -1.77 11.75 -12.15
CA THR A 79 -1.76 12.34 -10.80
C THR A 79 -1.63 11.26 -9.73
N TRP A 80 -1.21 11.66 -8.54
CA TRP A 80 -1.19 10.77 -7.38
C TRP A 80 -2.54 10.13 -7.08
N ARG A 81 -3.61 10.87 -7.30
CA ARG A 81 -4.97 10.38 -7.14
C ARG A 81 -5.27 9.25 -8.12
N ASP A 82 -4.85 9.38 -9.37
CA ASP A 82 -5.08 8.35 -10.39
C ASP A 82 -4.38 7.04 -10.01
N ILE A 83 -3.17 7.13 -9.40
CA ILE A 83 -2.45 5.95 -8.89
C ILE A 83 -3.29 5.25 -7.80
N ILE A 84 -3.80 6.00 -6.82
CA ILE A 84 -4.63 5.45 -5.74
C ILE A 84 -5.91 4.83 -6.29
N GLU A 85 -6.63 5.56 -7.16
CA GLU A 85 -7.88 5.10 -7.78
C GLU A 85 -7.66 3.85 -8.65
N SER A 86 -6.52 3.76 -9.35
CA SER A 86 -6.15 2.56 -10.11
C SER A 86 -6.03 1.32 -9.22
N VAL A 87 -5.39 1.44 -8.07
CA VAL A 87 -5.27 0.33 -7.10
C VAL A 87 -6.62 -0.02 -6.52
N ASP A 88 -7.44 0.98 -6.19
CA ASP A 88 -8.79 0.77 -5.65
C ASP A 88 -9.70 0.07 -6.67
N GLU A 89 -9.63 0.45 -7.96
CA GLU A 89 -10.39 -0.19 -9.04
C GLU A 89 -9.96 -1.65 -9.24
N LEU A 90 -8.66 -1.93 -9.31
CA LEU A 90 -8.12 -3.29 -9.42
C LEU A 90 -8.51 -4.18 -8.23
N THR A 91 -8.73 -3.58 -7.06
CA THR A 91 -9.13 -4.31 -5.86
C THR A 91 -10.64 -4.54 -5.81
N SER A 92 -11.44 -3.54 -6.19
CA SER A 92 -12.91 -3.59 -6.07
C SER A 92 -13.61 -4.24 -7.25
N THR A 93 -13.01 -4.21 -8.45
CA THR A 93 -13.59 -4.74 -9.68
C THR A 93 -13.02 -6.11 -10.02
N GLU A 94 -13.88 -7.03 -10.46
CA GLU A 94 -13.44 -8.35 -10.94
C GLU A 94 -12.58 -8.18 -12.21
N ASN A 95 -11.39 -8.79 -12.20
CA ASN A 95 -10.44 -8.73 -13.29
C ASN A 95 -9.51 -9.95 -13.28
N GLU A 96 -8.74 -10.11 -14.37
CA GLU A 96 -7.83 -11.25 -14.58
C GLU A 96 -6.41 -11.03 -14.04
N PHE A 97 -6.08 -9.81 -13.63
CA PHE A 97 -4.73 -9.46 -13.20
C PHE A 97 -4.35 -10.12 -11.88
N LYS A 98 -3.10 -10.53 -11.77
CA LYS A 98 -2.53 -11.19 -10.59
C LYS A 98 -1.35 -10.43 -9.99
N THR A 99 -0.87 -9.40 -10.67
CA THR A 99 0.27 -8.60 -10.21
C THR A 99 0.05 -7.13 -10.55
N ILE A 100 0.11 -6.27 -9.54
CA ILE A 100 0.17 -4.81 -9.70
C ILE A 100 1.65 -4.42 -9.74
N VAL A 101 2.03 -3.68 -10.75
CA VAL A 101 3.38 -3.11 -10.92
C VAL A 101 3.28 -1.59 -10.88
N LEU A 102 3.94 -0.94 -9.91
CA LEU A 102 4.17 0.51 -9.93
C LEU A 102 5.50 0.79 -10.65
N ASP A 103 5.45 1.42 -11.80
CA ASP A 103 6.62 1.70 -12.64
C ASP A 103 6.72 3.20 -12.95
N THR A 104 7.45 3.98 -12.17
CA THR A 104 8.30 3.67 -11.01
C THR A 104 7.88 4.48 -9.79
N ALA A 105 8.44 4.17 -8.62
CA ALA A 105 8.25 5.00 -7.42
C ALA A 105 8.77 6.43 -7.64
N ASP A 106 9.90 6.57 -8.32
CA ASP A 106 10.52 7.86 -8.64
C ASP A 106 9.63 8.73 -9.54
N TRP A 107 8.91 8.11 -10.46
CA TRP A 107 7.90 8.80 -11.27
C TRP A 107 6.68 9.21 -10.44
N ALA A 108 6.26 8.38 -9.50
CA ALA A 108 5.10 8.64 -8.64
C ALA A 108 5.37 9.69 -7.55
N GLU A 109 6.62 9.85 -7.10
CA GLU A 109 6.98 10.75 -6.01
C GLU A 109 6.67 12.22 -6.28
N PRO A 110 7.04 12.82 -7.43
CA PRO A 110 6.67 14.20 -7.75
C PRO A 110 5.15 14.40 -7.79
N MET A 111 4.39 13.42 -8.21
CA MET A 111 2.91 13.47 -8.18
C MET A 111 2.37 13.49 -6.76
N CYS A 112 2.99 12.70 -5.86
CA CYS A 112 2.67 12.71 -4.44
C CYS A 112 2.93 14.11 -3.84
N TRP A 113 4.09 14.69 -4.12
CA TRP A 113 4.44 16.03 -3.63
C TRP A 113 3.48 17.10 -4.17
N ALA A 114 3.15 17.05 -5.46
CA ALA A 114 2.19 17.97 -6.06
C ALA A 114 0.80 17.86 -5.41
N ALA A 115 0.35 16.65 -5.09
CA ALA A 115 -0.92 16.42 -4.39
C ALA A 115 -0.89 17.03 -2.97
N VAL A 116 0.20 16.83 -2.22
CA VAL A 116 0.41 17.40 -0.89
C VAL A 116 0.44 18.93 -0.95
N CYS A 117 1.19 19.50 -1.89
CA CYS A 117 1.27 20.95 -2.08
C CYS A 117 -0.09 21.54 -2.42
N LYS A 118 -0.84 20.92 -3.32
CA LYS A 118 -2.20 21.34 -3.69
C LYS A 118 -3.14 21.32 -2.48
N ALA A 119 -3.12 20.24 -1.70
CA ALA A 119 -3.96 20.10 -0.50
C ALA A 119 -3.61 21.13 0.58
N GLY A 120 -2.32 21.47 0.74
CA GLY A 120 -1.85 22.44 1.72
C GLY A 120 -1.82 23.89 1.23
N GLY A 121 -2.23 24.17 -0.02
CA GLY A 121 -2.15 25.50 -0.62
C GLY A 121 -0.71 26.06 -0.67
N LYS A 122 0.27 25.19 -0.97
CA LYS A 122 1.69 25.51 -1.03
C LYS A 122 2.22 25.40 -2.47
N THR A 123 3.27 26.18 -2.77
CA THR A 123 3.91 26.18 -4.10
C THR A 123 4.85 25.00 -4.30
N ASP A 124 5.48 24.55 -3.22
CA ASP A 124 6.43 23.44 -3.22
C ASP A 124 6.43 22.70 -1.88
N ILE A 125 7.10 21.54 -1.83
CA ILE A 125 7.11 20.66 -0.67
C ILE A 125 7.86 21.26 0.52
N GLU A 126 8.84 22.13 0.28
CA GLU A 126 9.64 22.77 1.32
C GLU A 126 8.93 23.99 1.94
N ALA A 127 7.96 24.58 1.22
CA ALA A 127 7.17 25.73 1.69
C ALA A 127 6.29 25.40 2.93
N PHE A 128 6.19 24.15 3.33
CA PHE A 128 5.58 23.74 4.60
C PHE A 128 6.48 24.03 5.81
N GLY A 129 7.77 24.20 5.61
CA GLY A 129 8.77 24.41 6.64
C GLY A 129 9.04 23.19 7.53
N PHE A 130 10.25 23.13 8.08
CA PHE A 130 10.67 22.08 9.04
C PHE A 130 10.37 20.63 8.60
N GLY A 131 10.42 20.35 7.30
CA GLY A 131 10.18 19.00 6.74
C GLY A 131 8.74 18.52 6.80
N LYS A 132 7.76 19.36 7.20
CA LYS A 132 6.36 18.98 7.34
C LYS A 132 5.74 18.50 6.02
N GLY A 133 6.18 19.06 4.88
CA GLY A 133 5.72 18.63 3.56
C GLY A 133 6.11 17.17 3.28
N TYR A 134 7.33 16.79 3.57
CA TYR A 134 7.80 15.41 3.42
C TYR A 134 7.10 14.45 4.38
N THR A 135 6.79 14.92 5.61
CA THR A 135 5.97 14.12 6.55
C THR A 135 4.58 13.88 5.97
N ALA A 136 3.95 14.89 5.38
CA ALA A 136 2.65 14.74 4.74
C ALA A 136 2.73 13.81 3.50
N ALA A 137 3.79 13.90 2.70
CA ALA A 137 4.03 12.98 1.59
C ALA A 137 4.21 11.53 2.08
N LEU A 138 4.92 11.32 3.19
CA LEU A 138 5.06 9.99 3.80
C LEU A 138 3.70 9.39 4.18
N GLU A 139 2.75 10.18 4.68
CA GLU A 139 1.39 9.69 4.97
C GLU A 139 0.66 9.27 3.68
N GLN A 140 0.86 9.98 2.58
CA GLN A 140 0.31 9.58 1.28
C GLN A 140 0.91 8.26 0.78
N TRP A 141 2.22 8.07 0.93
CA TRP A 141 2.87 6.79 0.63
C TRP A 141 2.36 5.66 1.51
N ARG A 142 2.15 5.90 2.80
CA ARG A 142 1.53 4.91 3.71
C ARG A 142 0.13 4.53 3.27
N LEU A 143 -0.65 5.49 2.77
CA LEU A 143 -1.96 5.21 2.20
C LEU A 143 -1.85 4.28 0.98
N LEU A 144 -0.96 4.56 0.02
CA LEU A 144 -0.75 3.70 -1.14
C LEU A 144 -0.30 2.28 -0.73
N LEU A 145 0.65 2.18 0.21
CA LEU A 145 1.09 0.88 0.73
C LEU A 145 -0.04 0.11 1.40
N SER A 146 -0.95 0.79 2.11
CA SER A 146 -2.15 0.20 2.69
C SER A 146 -3.10 -0.33 1.61
N ARG A 147 -3.26 0.39 0.49
CA ARG A 147 -4.05 -0.07 -0.67
C ARG A 147 -3.44 -1.30 -1.33
N PHE A 148 -2.13 -1.33 -1.49
CA PHE A 148 -1.42 -2.52 -1.98
C PHE A 148 -1.62 -3.72 -1.07
N GLU A 149 -1.56 -3.54 0.26
CA GLU A 149 -1.86 -4.63 1.20
C GLU A 149 -3.30 -5.10 1.10
N HIS A 150 -4.24 -4.19 0.88
CA HIS A 150 -5.63 -4.55 0.68
C HIS A 150 -5.82 -5.39 -0.60
N ALA A 151 -5.26 -4.96 -1.73
CA ALA A 151 -5.28 -5.73 -2.98
C ALA A 151 -4.65 -7.12 -2.82
N ARG A 152 -3.55 -7.19 -2.06
CA ARG A 152 -2.85 -8.44 -1.77
C ARG A 152 -3.71 -9.40 -0.93
N ASN A 153 -4.42 -8.90 0.05
CA ASN A 153 -5.22 -9.72 0.97
C ASN A 153 -6.58 -10.12 0.36
N GLU A 154 -7.28 -9.19 -0.30
CA GLU A 154 -8.63 -9.41 -0.81
C GLU A 154 -8.64 -10.08 -2.19
N ARG A 155 -7.65 -9.77 -3.04
CA ARG A 155 -7.60 -10.24 -4.44
C ARG A 155 -6.43 -11.20 -4.70
N SER A 156 -5.64 -11.53 -3.70
CA SER A 156 -4.44 -12.37 -3.83
C SER A 156 -3.48 -11.87 -4.92
N MET A 157 -3.33 -10.54 -5.05
CA MET A 157 -2.45 -9.93 -6.04
C MET A 157 -1.02 -9.79 -5.52
N ASN A 158 -0.04 -10.08 -6.35
CA ASN A 158 1.35 -9.71 -6.08
C ASN A 158 1.54 -8.20 -6.27
N ILE A 159 2.49 -7.63 -5.54
CA ILE A 159 2.86 -6.23 -5.64
C ILE A 159 4.33 -6.12 -5.99
N ILE A 160 4.64 -5.41 -7.07
CA ILE A 160 6.00 -5.07 -7.49
C ILE A 160 6.09 -3.55 -7.60
N VAL A 161 7.02 -2.97 -6.87
CA VAL A 161 7.36 -1.55 -6.97
C VAL A 161 8.76 -1.44 -7.57
N LEU A 162 8.88 -0.74 -8.67
CA LEU A 162 10.15 -0.46 -9.33
C LEU A 162 10.66 0.90 -8.87
N ALA A 163 11.97 0.99 -8.63
CA ALA A 163 12.61 2.24 -8.21
C ALA A 163 14.02 2.35 -8.81
N HIS A 164 14.51 3.58 -8.94
CA HIS A 164 15.84 3.91 -9.44
C HIS A 164 16.84 4.14 -8.30
N SER A 165 18.10 3.80 -8.55
CA SER A 165 19.24 4.04 -7.62
C SER A 165 19.99 5.30 -7.99
#